data_66c875f248be0caee4f34a60c68f410f
#
_entry.id   66c875f248be0caee4f34a60c68f410f
#
_cell.length_a   1.000
_cell.length_b   1.000
_cell.length_c   1.000
_cell.angle_alpha   90.00
_cell.angle_beta   90.00
_cell.angle_gamma   90.00
#
_symmetry.space_group_name_H-M   'P 1'
#
loop_
_entity.id
_entity.type
_entity.pdbx_description
1 polymer ?
#
loop_
_entity_poly.entity_id
_entity_poly.type
_entity_poly.pdbx_seq_one_letter_code
_entity_poly.pdbx_strand_id
1 'polypeptide(L)'
;MRRSFALVLVAALAFAAAGCGGSSKKSSEGTTSTSCDKGDLNLVNAGELTVGTDNPAYPPWFGGKEKAPWKVSDPRSGEGFESAVAYAVADKLGFAKSEVKWIVVPFNTSFAPGPKKFDFDVNEISFTPARAKVVDFSDSYYNVNQAIVVKKGTKIANAKSVAELKPYKLGVQIGTTSYQYIKDNIKPSKQPAVYDTNDAAVAALKNGQTDALVVDLPTAFYVTAAQVPNSKILGQFPTSASGEHFGLVFQKGNSLVR
;
A
#
# COMPACT_ATOMS: atom_id res chain seq x y z
N MET A 1 -45.19 10.15 64.80
CA MET A 1 -45.18 9.33 66.07
C MET A 1 -43.83 8.59 66.14
N ARG A 2 -43.14 8.84 67.28
CA ARG A 2 -42.19 8.00 68.03
C ARG A 2 -40.99 7.40 67.23
N ARG A 3 -39.80 7.93 67.38
CA ARG A 3 -38.82 7.65 68.48
C ARG A 3 -38.35 6.16 68.38
N SER A 4 -37.08 5.77 68.27
CA SER A 4 -36.05 5.96 69.29
C SER A 4 -34.65 5.67 68.73
N PHE A 5 -33.72 6.39 69.24
CA PHE A 5 -32.29 6.26 69.47
C PHE A 5 -31.84 4.86 69.93
N ALA A 6 -30.67 4.45 69.54
CA ALA A 6 -29.68 3.77 70.39
C ALA A 6 -28.29 3.98 69.89
N LEU A 7 -27.52 4.64 70.73
CA LEU A 7 -26.06 4.80 70.75
C LEU A 7 -25.46 3.64 71.56
N VAL A 8 -24.28 3.17 71.28
CA VAL A 8 -23.29 2.59 72.19
C VAL A 8 -22.08 2.12 71.34
N LEU A 9 -20.99 2.60 71.45
CA LEU A 9 -19.82 2.77 72.31
C LEU A 9 -18.63 1.98 71.81
N VAL A 10 -17.55 2.70 71.61
CA VAL A 10 -16.11 2.52 71.58
C VAL A 10 -15.56 1.26 72.24
N ALA A 11 -14.59 0.63 71.53
CA ALA A 11 -13.42 0.07 72.19
C ALA A 11 -12.24 0.04 71.20
N ALA A 12 -11.22 0.82 71.51
CA ALA A 12 -9.89 0.78 70.91
C ALA A 12 -9.11 -0.36 71.56
N LEU A 13 -8.42 -1.15 70.77
CA LEU A 13 -7.29 -1.96 71.22
C LEU A 13 -6.18 -1.91 70.20
N ALA A 14 -5.10 -1.26 70.60
CA ALA A 14 -3.83 -1.31 69.91
C ALA A 14 -3.13 -2.62 70.22
N PHE A 15 -2.66 -3.33 69.23
CA PHE A 15 -1.60 -4.32 69.35
C PHE A 15 -0.56 -4.11 68.26
N ALA A 16 0.61 -3.72 68.70
CA ALA A 16 1.84 -3.76 67.93
C ALA A 16 2.41 -5.19 68.00
N ALA A 17 2.67 -5.77 66.85
CA ALA A 17 3.62 -6.88 66.77
C ALA A 17 4.29 -6.84 65.37
N ALA A 18 5.61 -6.70 65.44
CA ALA A 18 6.51 -6.84 64.32
C ALA A 18 6.53 -8.28 63.79
N GLY A 19 6.65 -8.47 62.49
CA GLY A 19 6.80 -9.79 61.88
C GLY A 19 7.08 -9.74 60.39
N CYS A 20 8.34 -9.73 60.08
CA CYS A 20 9.02 -10.32 58.89
C CYS A 20 8.31 -10.51 57.56
N GLY A 21 8.86 -9.88 56.58
CA GLY A 21 9.40 -10.44 55.33
C GLY A 21 8.50 -11.38 54.50
N GLY A 22 7.88 -10.82 53.52
CA GLY A 22 7.33 -11.55 52.36
C GLY A 22 7.35 -10.64 51.17
N SER A 23 8.45 -10.59 50.44
CA SER A 23 8.49 -9.98 49.10
C SER A 23 7.56 -10.74 48.20
N SER A 24 6.32 -10.31 48.10
CA SER A 24 5.44 -10.67 46.98
C SER A 24 6.02 -10.02 45.74
N LYS A 25 6.79 -10.78 45.00
CA LYS A 25 7.05 -10.47 43.59
C LYS A 25 5.70 -10.39 42.91
N LYS A 26 5.21 -9.18 42.68
CA LYS A 26 4.23 -8.88 41.67
C LYS A 26 4.87 -9.30 40.36
N SER A 27 4.49 -10.44 39.84
CA SER A 27 4.69 -10.75 38.43
C SER A 27 3.94 -9.70 37.66
N SER A 28 4.64 -8.67 37.20
CA SER A 28 4.19 -7.85 36.10
C SER A 28 4.15 -8.79 34.91
N GLU A 29 2.95 -9.29 34.60
CA GLU A 29 2.67 -9.71 33.22
C GLU A 29 2.98 -8.49 32.34
N GLY A 30 4.13 -8.56 31.69
CA GLY A 30 4.55 -7.58 30.73
C GLY A 30 3.61 -7.65 29.52
N THR A 31 2.55 -6.86 29.58
CA THR A 31 1.96 -6.35 28.36
C THR A 31 3.06 -5.52 27.71
N THR A 32 3.79 -6.09 26.76
CA THR A 32 4.61 -5.34 25.82
C THR A 32 3.64 -4.49 25.01
N SER A 33 3.28 -3.31 25.55
CA SER A 33 2.74 -2.25 24.72
C SER A 33 3.85 -1.90 23.75
N THR A 34 3.72 -2.32 22.50
CA THR A 34 4.62 -1.89 21.44
C THR A 34 4.43 -0.38 21.38
N SER A 35 5.39 0.38 21.89
CA SER A 35 5.37 1.83 21.79
C SER A 35 5.50 2.20 20.31
N CYS A 36 4.68 3.13 19.85
CA CYS A 36 4.84 3.75 18.52
C CYS A 36 5.75 4.98 18.58
N ASP A 37 6.46 5.16 19.68
CA ASP A 37 7.42 6.25 19.80
C ASP A 37 8.60 6.02 18.85
N LYS A 38 8.98 7.07 18.14
CA LYS A 38 10.05 7.05 17.13
C LYS A 38 11.32 6.31 17.57
N GLY A 39 11.69 6.46 18.87
CA GLY A 39 12.88 5.84 19.44
C GLY A 39 12.81 4.32 19.60
N ASP A 40 11.59 3.75 19.60
CA ASP A 40 11.34 2.32 19.81
C ASP A 40 11.08 1.57 18.51
N LEU A 41 11.04 2.28 17.39
CA LEU A 41 10.78 1.69 16.06
C LEU A 41 12.01 0.91 15.57
N ASN A 42 11.77 -0.31 15.11
CA ASN A 42 12.80 -1.14 14.49
C ASN A 42 12.94 -0.78 13.00
N LEU A 43 13.74 0.23 12.70
CA LEU A 43 13.95 0.78 11.38
C LEU A 43 15.16 0.15 10.68
N VAL A 44 15.17 0.20 9.34
CA VAL A 44 16.32 -0.20 8.52
C VAL A 44 17.55 0.66 8.86
N ASN A 45 17.34 1.96 9.06
CA ASN A 45 18.36 2.90 9.50
C ASN A 45 17.86 3.64 10.74
N ALA A 46 18.57 3.51 11.85
CA ALA A 46 18.16 4.16 13.10
C ALA A 46 17.96 5.67 12.92
N GLY A 47 16.80 6.18 13.32
CA GLY A 47 16.46 7.61 13.26
C GLY A 47 16.07 8.14 11.87
N GLU A 48 16.05 7.31 10.83
CA GLU A 48 15.67 7.68 9.46
C GLU A 48 14.58 6.73 8.96
N LEU A 49 13.47 7.27 8.47
CA LEU A 49 12.39 6.47 7.88
C LEU A 49 12.68 6.26 6.38
N THR A 50 13.01 5.03 6.02
CA THR A 50 13.34 4.67 4.62
C THR A 50 12.08 4.21 3.88
N VAL A 51 11.65 4.98 2.89
CA VAL A 51 10.46 4.71 2.06
C VAL A 51 10.87 4.25 0.68
N GLY A 52 10.32 3.12 0.23
CA GLY A 52 10.52 2.58 -1.10
C GLY A 52 9.43 3.02 -2.07
N THR A 53 9.80 3.23 -3.34
CA THR A 53 8.87 3.32 -4.49
C THR A 53 9.62 3.04 -5.79
N ASP A 54 8.88 2.79 -6.88
CA ASP A 54 9.47 2.54 -8.21
C ASP A 54 9.97 3.84 -8.88
N ASN A 55 10.71 3.69 -9.95
CA ASN A 55 11.24 4.78 -10.76
C ASN A 55 11.14 4.42 -12.27
N PRO A 56 10.38 5.16 -13.06
CA PRO A 56 9.80 6.49 -12.83
C PRO A 56 8.63 6.55 -11.85
N ALA A 57 8.54 7.66 -11.09
CA ALA A 57 7.43 7.96 -10.22
C ALA A 57 6.38 8.79 -10.99
N TYR A 58 5.17 8.27 -11.14
CA TYR A 58 4.16 8.86 -12.04
C TYR A 58 3.04 9.62 -11.32
N PRO A 59 2.53 10.73 -11.91
CA PRO A 59 1.25 11.29 -11.50
C PRO A 59 0.08 10.32 -11.75
N PRO A 60 -1.00 10.39 -10.94
CA PRO A 60 -1.22 11.34 -9.83
C PRO A 60 -0.60 10.92 -8.49
N TRP A 61 0.09 9.79 -8.46
CA TRP A 61 0.64 9.19 -7.24
C TRP A 61 1.82 9.98 -6.68
N PHE A 62 2.67 10.47 -7.58
CA PHE A 62 3.81 11.31 -7.25
C PHE A 62 3.75 12.60 -8.06
N GLY A 63 4.29 13.68 -7.49
CA GLY A 63 4.34 15.00 -8.10
C GLY A 63 5.72 15.64 -7.96
N GLY A 64 5.77 16.96 -8.13
CA GLY A 64 7.01 17.71 -8.15
C GLY A 64 7.78 17.59 -9.47
N LYS A 65 8.80 18.44 -9.61
CA LYS A 65 9.66 18.40 -10.79
C LYS A 65 10.64 17.24 -10.70
N GLU A 66 10.88 16.61 -11.84
CA GLU A 66 11.93 15.61 -11.99
C GLU A 66 13.26 16.10 -11.42
N LYS A 67 13.86 15.28 -10.54
CA LYS A 67 15.16 15.54 -9.92
C LYS A 67 15.89 14.23 -9.63
N ALA A 68 17.06 14.08 -10.20
CA ALA A 68 17.85 12.86 -10.05
C ALA A 68 17.92 12.34 -8.60
N PRO A 69 17.84 11.01 -8.41
CA PRO A 69 17.75 9.95 -9.41
C PRO A 69 16.35 9.72 -9.99
N TRP A 70 15.34 10.43 -9.48
CA TRP A 70 13.94 10.25 -9.83
C TRP A 70 13.63 10.79 -11.22
N LYS A 71 12.79 10.07 -11.95
CA LYS A 71 12.29 10.41 -13.28
C LYS A 71 10.82 10.72 -13.22
N VAL A 72 10.37 11.63 -14.07
CA VAL A 72 8.99 12.12 -14.21
C VAL A 72 8.57 13.00 -13.02
N SER A 73 8.55 12.46 -11.82
CA SER A 73 8.26 13.19 -10.57
C SER A 73 9.32 12.90 -9.52
N ASP A 74 9.37 13.72 -8.47
CA ASP A 74 10.25 13.54 -7.32
C ASP A 74 9.43 13.21 -6.06
N PRO A 75 9.41 11.95 -5.59
CA PRO A 75 8.67 11.56 -4.37
C PRO A 75 9.03 12.40 -3.14
N ARG A 76 10.26 12.94 -3.10
CA ARG A 76 10.73 13.79 -1.99
C ARG A 76 10.01 15.14 -1.90
N SER A 77 9.29 15.54 -2.96
CA SER A 77 8.52 16.78 -2.98
C SER A 77 7.40 16.80 -1.94
N GLY A 78 6.78 15.65 -1.68
CA GLY A 78 5.54 15.52 -0.90
C GLY A 78 4.29 15.77 -1.74
N GLU A 79 4.45 16.04 -3.04
CA GLU A 79 3.36 16.24 -3.98
C GLU A 79 2.94 14.90 -4.59
N GLY A 80 1.64 14.76 -4.89
CA GLY A 80 1.04 13.51 -5.33
C GLY A 80 0.50 12.69 -4.16
N PHE A 81 -0.44 11.79 -4.47
CA PHE A 81 -1.22 11.12 -3.43
C PHE A 81 -0.36 10.21 -2.54
N GLU A 82 0.45 9.33 -3.13
CA GLU A 82 1.28 8.39 -2.36
C GLU A 82 2.45 9.07 -1.65
N SER A 83 3.03 10.11 -2.27
CA SER A 83 4.02 10.93 -1.60
C SER A 83 3.43 11.60 -0.35
N ALA A 84 2.21 12.14 -0.45
CA ALA A 84 1.51 12.75 0.68
C ALA A 84 1.16 11.72 1.76
N VAL A 85 0.72 10.52 1.38
CA VAL A 85 0.46 9.41 2.32
C VAL A 85 1.74 9.06 3.09
N ALA A 86 2.86 8.89 2.40
CA ALA A 86 4.14 8.56 3.04
C ALA A 86 4.57 9.62 4.06
N TYR A 87 4.46 10.90 3.72
CA TYR A 87 4.79 11.98 4.67
C TYR A 87 3.78 12.12 5.80
N ALA A 88 2.49 11.82 5.58
CA ALA A 88 1.50 11.80 6.64
C ALA A 88 1.79 10.67 7.66
N VAL A 89 2.21 9.50 7.19
CA VAL A 89 2.66 8.40 8.04
C VAL A 89 3.92 8.81 8.81
N ALA A 90 4.91 9.39 8.13
CA ALA A 90 6.15 9.86 8.76
C ALA A 90 5.86 10.87 9.89
N ASP A 91 5.01 11.85 9.65
CA ASP A 91 4.60 12.86 10.64
C ASP A 91 3.94 12.20 11.86
N LYS A 92 3.04 11.24 11.65
CA LYS A 92 2.38 10.49 12.73
C LYS A 92 3.35 9.65 13.56
N LEU A 93 4.43 9.17 12.95
CA LEU A 93 5.51 8.44 13.63
C LEU A 93 6.58 9.38 14.24
N GLY A 94 6.40 10.70 14.14
CA GLY A 94 7.30 11.70 14.72
C GLY A 94 8.56 11.99 13.90
N PHE A 95 8.57 11.67 12.60
CA PHE A 95 9.68 12.00 11.70
C PHE A 95 9.47 13.35 11.03
N ALA A 96 10.49 14.20 11.10
CA ALA A 96 10.55 15.38 10.25
C ALA A 96 10.72 14.98 8.77
N LYS A 97 10.29 15.85 7.85
CA LYS A 97 10.45 15.60 6.41
C LYS A 97 11.90 15.32 5.99
N SER A 98 12.87 15.94 6.66
CA SER A 98 14.30 15.75 6.42
C SER A 98 14.84 14.38 6.89
N GLU A 99 14.08 13.67 7.72
CA GLU A 99 14.42 12.34 8.24
C GLU A 99 13.76 11.20 7.41
N VAL A 100 13.02 11.55 6.37
CA VAL A 100 12.44 10.60 5.42
C VAL A 100 13.37 10.45 4.23
N LYS A 101 13.83 9.23 4.01
CA LYS A 101 14.69 8.87 2.88
C LYS A 101 13.94 8.02 1.88
N TRP A 102 13.92 8.46 0.64
CA TRP A 102 13.34 7.71 -0.45
C TRP A 102 14.39 6.88 -1.17
N ILE A 103 14.08 5.63 -1.46
CA ILE A 103 14.89 4.71 -2.24
C ILE A 103 14.11 4.13 -3.41
N VAL A 104 14.83 3.83 -4.51
CA VAL A 104 14.23 3.15 -5.66
C VAL A 104 14.09 1.67 -5.38
N VAL A 105 12.86 1.18 -5.48
CA VAL A 105 12.49 -0.23 -5.30
C VAL A 105 11.63 -0.64 -6.50
N PRO A 106 12.14 -1.47 -7.42
CA PRO A 106 11.35 -1.95 -8.56
C PRO A 106 10.09 -2.67 -8.10
N PHE A 107 8.95 -2.42 -8.74
CA PHE A 107 7.62 -2.88 -8.34
C PHE A 107 7.59 -4.34 -7.84
N ASN A 108 8.09 -5.29 -8.65
CA ASN A 108 8.05 -6.70 -8.30
C ASN A 108 8.95 -7.08 -7.11
N THR A 109 9.93 -6.24 -6.75
CA THR A 109 10.82 -6.50 -5.60
C THR A 109 10.21 -6.05 -4.28
N SER A 110 9.25 -5.13 -4.30
CA SER A 110 8.54 -4.65 -3.11
C SER A 110 7.90 -5.80 -2.33
N PHE A 111 7.24 -6.72 -3.01
CA PHE A 111 6.57 -7.87 -2.42
C PHE A 111 7.26 -9.22 -2.70
N ALA A 112 8.52 -9.22 -3.13
CA ALA A 112 9.33 -10.43 -3.21
C ALA A 112 9.63 -10.99 -1.81
N PRO A 113 9.80 -12.30 -1.60
CA PRO A 113 10.21 -12.86 -0.32
C PRO A 113 11.59 -12.34 0.13
N GLY A 114 11.82 -12.29 1.45
CA GLY A 114 13.12 -11.98 2.03
C GLY A 114 13.27 -10.58 2.58
N PRO A 115 14.47 -10.23 3.06
CA PRO A 115 14.74 -8.95 3.72
C PRO A 115 14.49 -7.76 2.82
N LYS A 116 13.97 -6.68 3.40
CA LYS A 116 13.71 -5.42 2.72
C LYS A 116 14.76 -4.38 3.10
N LYS A 117 14.99 -3.44 2.17
CA LYS A 117 15.89 -2.28 2.39
C LYS A 117 15.12 -1.01 2.70
N PHE A 118 13.83 -1.13 2.98
CA PHE A 118 12.90 -0.05 3.31
C PHE A 118 12.12 -0.40 4.57
N ASP A 119 11.66 0.61 5.27
CA ASP A 119 10.74 0.45 6.40
C ASP A 119 9.33 0.17 5.90
N PHE A 120 8.90 0.89 4.85
CA PHE A 120 7.74 0.52 4.02
C PHE A 120 7.94 0.94 2.56
N ASP A 121 7.18 0.30 1.68
CA ASP A 121 7.10 0.66 0.26
C ASP A 121 5.68 1.14 -0.08
N VAL A 122 5.59 2.19 -0.91
CA VAL A 122 4.34 2.76 -1.40
C VAL A 122 4.42 2.93 -2.91
N ASN A 123 3.66 2.14 -3.66
CA ASN A 123 3.77 2.07 -5.12
C ASN A 123 2.56 1.34 -5.74
N GLU A 124 1.34 1.82 -5.49
CA GLU A 124 0.11 1.25 -6.06
C GLU A 124 0.02 -0.28 -5.82
N ILE A 125 0.48 -0.76 -4.66
CA ILE A 125 0.59 -2.20 -4.40
C ILE A 125 -0.72 -2.74 -3.85
N SER A 126 -1.47 -3.44 -4.70
CA SER A 126 -2.70 -4.10 -4.30
C SER A 126 -2.42 -5.20 -3.28
N PHE A 127 -3.22 -5.22 -2.22
CA PHE A 127 -3.27 -6.37 -1.31
C PHE A 127 -3.76 -7.61 -2.06
N THR A 128 -3.07 -8.73 -1.87
CA THR A 128 -3.56 -10.06 -2.25
C THR A 128 -3.18 -11.08 -1.19
N PRO A 129 -3.99 -12.14 -0.98
CA PRO A 129 -3.63 -13.22 -0.06
C PRO A 129 -2.29 -13.90 -0.39
N ALA A 130 -1.91 -13.92 -1.66
CA ALA A 130 -0.63 -14.48 -2.10
C ALA A 130 0.54 -13.61 -1.65
N ARG A 131 0.46 -12.29 -1.84
CA ARG A 131 1.48 -11.32 -1.39
C ARG A 131 1.58 -11.29 0.14
N ALA A 132 0.44 -11.34 0.84
CA ALA A 132 0.39 -11.32 2.30
C ALA A 132 1.05 -12.53 2.98
N LYS A 133 1.33 -13.62 2.25
CA LYS A 133 2.12 -14.74 2.78
C LYS A 133 3.60 -14.38 2.99
N VAL A 134 4.13 -13.46 2.21
CA VAL A 134 5.58 -13.17 2.15
C VAL A 134 5.95 -11.75 2.57
N VAL A 135 4.99 -10.84 2.62
CA VAL A 135 5.13 -9.46 3.14
C VAL A 135 3.95 -9.13 4.04
N ASP A 136 4.05 -8.05 4.82
CA ASP A 136 2.91 -7.51 5.55
C ASP A 136 2.38 -6.26 4.84
N PHE A 137 1.11 -5.95 5.07
CA PHE A 137 0.42 -4.80 4.52
C PHE A 137 -0.17 -3.95 5.64
N SER A 138 -0.22 -2.65 5.43
CA SER A 138 -1.07 -1.75 6.21
C SER A 138 -2.55 -2.00 5.90
N ASP A 139 -3.42 -1.33 6.65
CA ASP A 139 -4.78 -1.08 6.20
C ASP A 139 -4.79 -0.37 4.84
N SER A 140 -5.93 -0.43 4.16
CA SER A 140 -6.13 0.19 2.85
C SER A 140 -5.97 1.70 2.93
N TYR A 141 -5.13 2.28 2.06
CA TYR A 141 -5.11 3.74 1.85
C TYR A 141 -5.86 4.16 0.57
N TYR A 142 -6.15 3.24 -0.35
CA TYR A 142 -6.86 3.53 -1.60
C TYR A 142 -7.61 2.31 -2.13
N ASN A 143 -8.88 2.47 -2.51
CA ASN A 143 -9.65 1.44 -3.20
C ASN A 143 -9.56 1.66 -4.70
N VAL A 144 -9.34 0.61 -5.46
CA VAL A 144 -9.04 0.69 -6.90
C VAL A 144 -9.84 -0.32 -7.71
N ASN A 145 -10.14 0.04 -8.96
CA ASN A 145 -10.67 -0.85 -9.97
C ASN A 145 -9.66 -1.02 -11.10
N GLN A 146 -9.69 -2.17 -11.76
CA GLN A 146 -8.97 -2.39 -13.00
C GLN A 146 -9.70 -1.71 -14.17
N ALA A 147 -8.94 -1.22 -15.15
CA ALA A 147 -9.47 -0.56 -16.33
C ALA A 147 -8.75 -1.02 -17.61
N ILE A 148 -9.39 -0.80 -18.73
CA ILE A 148 -8.82 -1.11 -20.05
C ILE A 148 -8.70 0.16 -20.89
N VAL A 149 -7.50 0.39 -21.40
CA VAL A 149 -7.16 1.51 -22.29
C VAL A 149 -6.98 0.99 -23.70
N VAL A 150 -7.59 1.68 -24.66
CA VAL A 150 -7.53 1.37 -26.09
C VAL A 150 -7.24 2.61 -26.92
N LYS A 151 -6.68 2.45 -28.14
CA LYS A 151 -6.58 3.55 -29.10
C LYS A 151 -7.94 3.81 -29.74
N LYS A 152 -8.32 5.08 -29.88
CA LYS A 152 -9.54 5.48 -30.59
C LYS A 152 -9.49 5.03 -32.06
N GLY A 153 -10.63 4.72 -32.62
CA GLY A 153 -10.74 4.29 -34.04
C GLY A 153 -10.35 2.83 -34.30
N THR A 154 -9.89 2.09 -33.33
CA THR A 154 -9.60 0.65 -33.44
C THR A 154 -10.86 -0.20 -33.26
N LYS A 155 -10.85 -1.44 -33.77
CA LYS A 155 -12.01 -2.36 -33.64
C LYS A 155 -12.37 -2.62 -32.19
N ILE A 156 -11.38 -2.84 -31.31
CA ILE A 156 -11.59 -3.08 -29.88
C ILE A 156 -12.27 -1.89 -29.17
N ALA A 157 -12.10 -0.67 -29.70
CA ALA A 157 -12.71 0.53 -29.11
C ALA A 157 -14.25 0.53 -29.14
N ASN A 158 -14.86 -0.42 -29.83
CA ASN A 158 -16.32 -0.61 -29.93
C ASN A 158 -16.82 -1.77 -29.04
N ALA A 159 -15.95 -2.51 -28.36
CA ALA A 159 -16.35 -3.60 -27.48
C ALA A 159 -17.26 -3.09 -26.35
N LYS A 160 -18.33 -3.85 -26.06
CA LYS A 160 -19.36 -3.52 -25.06
C LYS A 160 -19.37 -4.46 -23.87
N SER A 161 -18.61 -5.54 -23.94
CA SER A 161 -18.57 -6.56 -22.92
C SER A 161 -17.17 -7.15 -22.76
N VAL A 162 -16.90 -7.77 -21.62
CA VAL A 162 -15.65 -8.51 -21.38
C VAL A 162 -15.46 -9.64 -22.38
N ALA A 163 -16.55 -10.30 -22.80
CA ALA A 163 -16.49 -11.38 -23.78
C ALA A 163 -15.96 -10.92 -25.15
N GLU A 164 -16.27 -9.70 -25.55
CA GLU A 164 -15.81 -9.11 -26.81
C GLU A 164 -14.32 -8.74 -26.80
N LEU A 165 -13.66 -8.73 -25.62
CA LEU A 165 -12.23 -8.49 -25.50
C LEU A 165 -11.38 -9.72 -25.85
N LYS A 166 -11.96 -10.91 -25.83
CA LYS A 166 -11.23 -12.19 -26.00
C LYS A 166 -10.39 -12.32 -27.27
N PRO A 167 -10.82 -11.84 -28.46
CA PRO A 167 -10.02 -11.99 -29.68
C PRO A 167 -8.81 -11.07 -29.78
N TYR A 168 -8.70 -10.07 -28.87
CA TYR A 168 -7.68 -9.05 -28.93
C TYR A 168 -6.43 -9.38 -28.12
N LYS A 169 -5.29 -8.81 -28.54
CA LYS A 169 -4.00 -8.94 -27.86
C LYS A 169 -3.90 -7.87 -26.76
N LEU A 170 -4.03 -8.30 -25.50
CA LEU A 170 -3.98 -7.41 -24.34
C LEU A 170 -2.54 -7.28 -23.83
N GLY A 171 -2.11 -6.05 -23.56
CA GLY A 171 -0.83 -5.74 -22.94
C GLY A 171 -1.00 -5.51 -21.45
N VAL A 172 0.02 -5.88 -20.66
CA VAL A 172 -0.01 -5.76 -19.20
C VAL A 172 1.40 -5.88 -18.61
N GLN A 173 1.63 -5.29 -17.45
CA GLN A 173 2.85 -5.50 -16.67
C GLN A 173 2.77 -6.82 -15.89
N ILE A 174 3.90 -7.54 -15.84
CA ILE A 174 4.05 -8.77 -15.05
C ILE A 174 3.87 -8.50 -13.54
N GLY A 175 3.34 -9.49 -12.84
CA GLY A 175 3.21 -9.42 -11.37
C GLY A 175 2.04 -8.58 -10.86
N THR A 176 1.30 -7.89 -11.73
CA THR A 176 0.15 -7.04 -11.37
C THR A 176 -1.14 -7.82 -11.19
N THR A 177 -2.07 -7.24 -10.44
CA THR A 177 -3.46 -7.71 -10.35
C THR A 177 -4.18 -7.55 -11.68
N SER A 178 -3.81 -6.57 -12.52
CA SER A 178 -4.24 -6.43 -13.91
C SER A 178 -3.95 -7.69 -14.73
N TYR A 179 -2.74 -8.25 -14.60
CA TYR A 179 -2.40 -9.50 -15.28
C TYR A 179 -3.22 -10.68 -14.77
N GLN A 180 -3.43 -10.75 -13.44
CA GLN A 180 -4.29 -11.78 -12.86
C GLN A 180 -5.74 -11.63 -13.36
N TYR A 181 -6.25 -10.39 -13.43
CA TYR A 181 -7.59 -10.10 -13.95
C TYR A 181 -7.77 -10.59 -15.39
N ILE A 182 -6.79 -10.35 -16.26
CA ILE A 182 -6.82 -10.83 -17.65
C ILE A 182 -6.98 -12.35 -17.69
N LYS A 183 -6.17 -13.08 -16.88
CA LYS A 183 -6.19 -14.56 -16.86
C LYS A 183 -7.49 -15.13 -16.33
N ASP A 184 -8.02 -14.54 -15.27
CA ASP A 184 -9.14 -15.13 -14.54
C ASP A 184 -10.50 -14.71 -15.09
N ASN A 185 -10.62 -13.49 -15.59
CA ASN A 185 -11.90 -12.90 -15.95
C ASN A 185 -12.07 -12.68 -17.47
N ILE A 186 -11.06 -12.16 -18.16
CA ILE A 186 -11.15 -11.92 -19.60
C ILE A 186 -10.92 -13.21 -20.37
N LYS A 187 -9.91 -13.98 -20.01
CA LYS A 187 -9.54 -15.27 -20.65
C LYS A 187 -9.41 -15.12 -22.16
N PRO A 188 -8.48 -14.27 -22.63
CA PRO A 188 -8.36 -13.98 -24.04
C PRO A 188 -7.94 -15.22 -24.84
N SER A 189 -8.36 -15.30 -26.11
CA SER A 189 -8.00 -16.39 -27.02
C SER A 189 -6.52 -16.37 -27.41
N LYS A 190 -5.86 -15.22 -27.29
CA LYS A 190 -4.42 -15.05 -27.48
C LYS A 190 -3.75 -14.80 -26.14
N GLN A 191 -2.55 -15.35 -25.95
CA GLN A 191 -1.78 -15.06 -24.76
C GLN A 191 -1.58 -13.54 -24.60
N PRO A 192 -1.79 -12.97 -23.42
CA PRO A 192 -1.48 -11.57 -23.16
C PRO A 192 -0.01 -11.27 -23.46
N ALA A 193 0.26 -10.08 -23.96
CA ALA A 193 1.63 -9.57 -24.06
C ALA A 193 2.03 -9.02 -22.70
N VAL A 194 2.96 -9.72 -22.05
CA VAL A 194 3.43 -9.40 -20.69
C VAL A 194 4.76 -8.67 -20.77
N TYR A 195 4.88 -7.56 -20.06
CA TYR A 195 6.05 -6.68 -20.03
C TYR A 195 6.59 -6.55 -18.62
N ASP A 196 7.89 -6.32 -18.50
CA ASP A 196 8.55 -6.18 -17.20
C ASP A 196 8.14 -4.89 -16.47
N THR A 197 7.82 -3.84 -17.23
CA THR A 197 7.42 -2.54 -16.70
C THR A 197 6.12 -2.04 -17.33
N ASN A 198 5.42 -1.17 -16.61
CA ASN A 198 4.23 -0.51 -17.16
C ASN A 198 4.58 0.36 -18.38
N ASP A 199 5.75 1.02 -18.37
CA ASP A 199 6.25 1.81 -19.50
C ASP A 199 6.40 0.99 -20.79
N ALA A 200 6.93 -0.21 -20.68
CA ALA A 200 7.06 -1.10 -21.83
C ALA A 200 5.68 -1.53 -22.36
N ALA A 201 4.73 -1.79 -21.46
CA ALA A 201 3.36 -2.13 -21.84
C ALA A 201 2.63 -0.93 -22.50
N VAL A 202 2.81 0.29 -21.96
CA VAL A 202 2.29 1.55 -22.54
C VAL A 202 2.90 1.81 -23.92
N ALA A 203 4.22 1.64 -24.06
CA ALA A 203 4.91 1.79 -25.36
C ALA A 203 4.38 0.80 -26.39
N ALA A 204 4.10 -0.44 -25.99
CA ALA A 204 3.52 -1.46 -26.86
C ALA A 204 2.12 -1.07 -27.38
N LEU A 205 1.25 -0.53 -26.52
CA LEU A 205 -0.05 0.01 -26.94
C LEU A 205 0.12 1.19 -27.89
N LYS A 206 1.01 2.14 -27.56
CA LYS A 206 1.29 3.31 -28.39
C LYS A 206 1.74 2.92 -29.78
N ASN A 207 2.61 1.92 -29.91
CA ASN A 207 3.18 1.41 -31.15
C ASN A 207 2.26 0.41 -31.87
N GLY A 208 1.10 0.06 -31.34
CA GLY A 208 0.16 -0.88 -31.93
C GLY A 208 0.60 -2.35 -31.89
N GLN A 209 1.53 -2.68 -30.99
CA GLN A 209 1.97 -4.06 -30.74
C GLN A 209 0.96 -4.84 -29.91
N THR A 210 0.13 -4.12 -29.13
CA THR A 210 -1.05 -4.61 -28.43
C THR A 210 -2.28 -3.80 -28.80
N ASP A 211 -3.46 -4.42 -28.71
CA ASP A 211 -4.74 -3.79 -29.02
C ASP A 211 -5.26 -2.95 -27.84
N ALA A 212 -4.90 -3.35 -26.63
CA ALA A 212 -5.29 -2.70 -25.39
C ALA A 212 -4.22 -2.85 -24.32
N LEU A 213 -4.32 -2.03 -23.27
CA LEU A 213 -3.56 -2.09 -22.04
C LEU A 213 -4.54 -2.24 -20.87
N VAL A 214 -4.27 -3.16 -19.94
CA VAL A 214 -5.03 -3.31 -18.70
C VAL A 214 -4.15 -2.82 -17.54
N VAL A 215 -4.68 -1.86 -16.80
CA VAL A 215 -4.01 -1.17 -15.68
C VAL A 215 -5.04 -0.74 -14.65
N ASP A 216 -4.59 -0.26 -13.50
CA ASP A 216 -5.44 0.39 -12.51
C ASP A 216 -6.11 1.65 -13.09
N LEU A 217 -7.33 1.94 -12.67
CA LEU A 217 -8.13 3.04 -13.22
C LEU A 217 -7.44 4.41 -13.12
N PRO A 218 -6.80 4.80 -11.99
CA PRO A 218 -6.08 6.08 -11.93
C PRO A 218 -4.91 6.15 -12.92
N THR A 219 -4.17 5.04 -13.07
CA THR A 219 -3.09 4.92 -14.06
C THR A 219 -3.64 5.02 -15.49
N ALA A 220 -4.83 4.42 -15.76
CA ALA A 220 -5.49 4.56 -17.05
C ALA A 220 -5.81 6.02 -17.42
N PHE A 221 -6.20 6.84 -16.43
CA PHE A 221 -6.40 8.28 -16.68
C PHE A 221 -5.10 8.97 -17.08
N TYR A 222 -3.99 8.69 -16.39
CA TYR A 222 -2.70 9.28 -16.75
C TYR A 222 -2.21 8.80 -18.12
N VAL A 223 -2.33 7.51 -18.41
CA VAL A 223 -1.96 6.94 -19.71
C VAL A 223 -2.72 7.65 -20.85
N THR A 224 -4.02 7.83 -20.70
CA THR A 224 -4.84 8.44 -21.75
C THR A 224 -4.65 9.96 -21.87
N ALA A 225 -4.33 10.63 -20.77
CA ALA A 225 -4.13 12.08 -20.76
C ALA A 225 -2.71 12.49 -21.22
N ALA A 226 -1.68 11.70 -20.88
CA ALA A 226 -0.29 12.13 -21.02
C ALA A 226 0.58 11.20 -21.88
N GLN A 227 0.39 9.88 -21.83
CA GLN A 227 1.35 8.94 -22.40
C GLN A 227 0.97 8.43 -23.80
N VAL A 228 -0.32 8.16 -24.05
CA VAL A 228 -0.80 7.60 -25.31
C VAL A 228 -1.82 8.54 -25.96
N PRO A 229 -1.38 9.45 -26.84
CA PRO A 229 -2.29 10.32 -27.58
C PRO A 229 -3.32 9.52 -28.37
N ASN A 230 -4.52 10.07 -28.49
CA ASN A 230 -5.63 9.45 -29.22
C ASN A 230 -6.09 8.10 -28.65
N SER A 231 -5.91 7.89 -27.34
CA SER A 231 -6.47 6.76 -26.60
C SER A 231 -7.72 7.14 -25.80
N LYS A 232 -8.38 6.15 -25.24
CA LYS A 232 -9.49 6.30 -24.30
C LYS A 232 -9.51 5.14 -23.31
N ILE A 233 -10.05 5.38 -22.14
CA ILE A 233 -10.51 4.32 -21.26
C ILE A 233 -11.76 3.73 -21.90
N LEU A 234 -11.70 2.45 -22.26
CA LEU A 234 -12.87 1.76 -22.85
C LEU A 234 -13.90 1.46 -21.77
N GLY A 235 -13.44 1.12 -20.58
CA GLY A 235 -14.25 0.85 -19.41
C GLY A 235 -13.40 0.48 -18.20
N GLN A 236 -14.04 0.46 -17.04
CA GLN A 236 -13.50 -0.15 -15.83
C GLN A 236 -14.19 -1.48 -15.60
N PHE A 237 -13.48 -2.38 -14.97
CA PHE A 237 -14.01 -3.67 -14.60
C PHE A 237 -14.66 -3.59 -13.20
N PRO A 238 -15.72 -4.38 -12.95
CA PRO A 238 -16.30 -4.46 -11.61
C PRO A 238 -15.28 -5.00 -10.62
N THR A 239 -15.26 -4.43 -9.41
CA THR A 239 -14.47 -4.95 -8.30
C THR A 239 -14.95 -6.33 -7.90
N SER A 240 -14.03 -7.16 -7.39
CA SER A 240 -14.39 -8.36 -6.63
C SER A 240 -15.20 -7.98 -5.39
N ALA A 241 -15.96 -8.92 -4.83
CA ALA A 241 -16.79 -8.68 -3.63
C ALA A 241 -15.98 -8.19 -2.42
N SER A 242 -14.67 -8.50 -2.36
CA SER A 242 -13.75 -8.03 -1.32
C SER A 242 -13.17 -6.63 -1.56
N GLY A 243 -13.40 -6.03 -2.75
CA GLY A 243 -12.75 -4.80 -3.18
C GLY A 243 -11.24 -4.99 -3.42
N GLU A 244 -10.71 -4.38 -4.48
CA GLU A 244 -9.26 -4.28 -4.66
C GLU A 244 -8.78 -2.99 -4.00
N HIS A 245 -7.68 -3.06 -3.27
CA HIS A 245 -7.16 -1.90 -2.55
C HIS A 245 -5.64 -1.93 -2.45
N PHE A 246 -5.03 -0.76 -2.34
CA PHE A 246 -3.62 -0.60 -2.08
C PHE A 246 -3.34 -0.51 -0.59
N GLY A 247 -2.22 -1.08 -0.17
CA GLY A 247 -1.66 -0.97 1.17
C GLY A 247 -0.16 -0.68 1.12
N LEU A 248 0.37 -0.06 2.16
CA LEU A 248 1.80 0.04 2.34
C LEU A 248 2.37 -1.36 2.55
N VAL A 249 3.51 -1.65 1.96
CA VAL A 249 4.17 -2.96 2.07
C VAL A 249 5.33 -2.90 3.04
N PHE A 250 5.41 -3.88 3.91
CA PHE A 250 6.44 -4.03 4.94
C PHE A 250 7.13 -5.37 4.81
N GLN A 251 8.35 -5.46 5.36
CA GLN A 251 8.95 -6.77 5.58
C GLN A 251 8.04 -7.63 6.45
N LYS A 252 7.96 -8.93 6.15
CA LYS A 252 7.16 -9.87 6.93
C LYS A 252 7.58 -9.88 8.40
N GLY A 253 6.62 -9.71 9.32
CA GLY A 253 6.85 -9.64 10.76
C GLY A 253 7.37 -8.27 11.25
N ASN A 254 7.27 -7.20 10.44
CA ASN A 254 7.68 -5.86 10.83
C ASN A 254 6.75 -5.29 11.92
N SER A 255 7.34 -4.72 12.98
CA SER A 255 6.59 -4.12 14.08
C SER A 255 5.86 -2.83 13.72
N LEU A 256 6.23 -2.15 12.62
CA LEU A 256 5.55 -0.94 12.15
C LEU A 256 4.10 -1.19 11.67
N VAL A 257 3.71 -2.45 11.43
CA VAL A 257 2.36 -2.81 10.95
C VAL A 257 1.35 -2.90 12.09
N ARG A 258 1.80 -2.87 13.34
CA ARG A 258 0.96 -3.02 14.54
C ARG A 258 0.70 -1.68 15.20
#